data_66059fc59ded3a7651ba93390b6a8a79
#
_entry.id   66059fc59ded3a7651ba93390b6a8a79
#
_cell.length_a   1.000
_cell.length_b   1.000
_cell.length_c   1.000
_cell.angle_alpha   90.00
_cell.angle_beta   90.00
_cell.angle_gamma   90.00
#
_symmetry.space_group_name_H-M   'P 1'
#
loop_
_entity.id
_entity.type
_entity.pdbx_description
1 polymer ?
#
loop_
_entity_poly.entity_id
_entity_poly.type
_entity_poly.pdbx_seq_one_letter_code
_entity_poly.pdbx_strand_id
1 'polypeptide(L)'
;MKKKVLIVILILLISPLYAQDGIRWMSMNEALEAQTEAPKKILMDVYTSWCGPCKLLDKNTFGNKDVIKYVNKNYYPVKFNAEGTESVTYQDFTYTNPNYQEGRKGRNSQHLLAHALKITGYPTIVFFKENGDLIQPVVGYKTPEQIEIFLKMIANDDYLKLTTGEAWQEYQNNFKGSFK
;
A
#
# COMPACT_ATOMS: atom_id res chain seq x y z
N MET A 1 16.92 -63.40 -17.97
CA MET A 1 15.98 -62.49 -17.24
C MET A 1 16.58 -61.09 -17.26
N LYS A 2 16.07 -60.15 -18.11
CA LYS A 2 16.60 -58.80 -18.24
C LYS A 2 15.81 -57.89 -17.31
N LYS A 3 16.46 -57.35 -16.25
CA LYS A 3 15.86 -56.34 -15.34
C LYS A 3 15.75 -55.00 -16.06
N LYS A 4 14.54 -54.55 -16.32
CA LYS A 4 14.28 -53.18 -16.81
C LYS A 4 14.40 -52.21 -15.62
N VAL A 5 15.43 -51.34 -15.65
CA VAL A 5 15.59 -50.23 -14.70
C VAL A 5 14.68 -49.09 -15.18
N LEU A 6 13.65 -48.77 -14.40
CA LEU A 6 12.75 -47.67 -14.66
C LEU A 6 13.38 -46.41 -14.03
N ILE A 7 13.95 -45.53 -14.86
CA ILE A 7 14.48 -44.24 -14.42
C ILE A 7 13.29 -43.27 -14.35
N VAL A 8 12.83 -42.95 -13.14
CA VAL A 8 11.84 -41.88 -12.91
C VAL A 8 12.60 -40.56 -12.93
N ILE A 9 12.46 -39.81 -14.02
CA ILE A 9 12.98 -38.43 -14.12
C ILE A 9 12.00 -37.51 -13.38
N LEU A 10 12.38 -37.10 -12.18
CA LEU A 10 11.67 -36.05 -11.40
C LEU A 10 11.98 -34.71 -12.05
N ILE A 11 11.11 -34.23 -12.94
CA ILE A 11 11.20 -32.88 -13.51
C ILE A 11 10.77 -31.90 -12.41
N LEU A 12 11.74 -31.31 -11.71
CA LEU A 12 11.55 -30.14 -10.89
C LEU A 12 11.09 -28.97 -11.79
N LEU A 13 9.81 -28.66 -11.77
CA LEU A 13 9.26 -27.46 -12.38
C LEU A 13 9.80 -26.25 -11.59
N ILE A 14 10.97 -25.76 -11.97
CA ILE A 14 11.50 -24.47 -11.54
C ILE A 14 10.64 -23.42 -12.27
N SER A 15 9.53 -23.02 -11.64
CA SER A 15 8.79 -21.85 -12.10
C SER A 15 9.73 -20.65 -12.03
N PRO A 16 10.02 -19.95 -13.14
CA PRO A 16 10.80 -18.73 -13.06
C PRO A 16 10.03 -17.74 -12.18
N LEU A 17 10.63 -17.38 -11.05
CA LEU A 17 10.16 -16.31 -10.20
C LEU A 17 10.39 -15.01 -10.99
N TYR A 18 9.42 -14.62 -11.82
CA TYR A 18 9.45 -13.30 -12.43
C TYR A 18 9.41 -12.30 -11.29
N ALA A 19 10.55 -11.71 -10.98
CA ALA A 19 10.61 -10.54 -10.12
C ALA A 19 9.77 -9.45 -10.80
N GLN A 20 8.61 -9.16 -10.24
CA GLN A 20 7.72 -8.13 -10.75
C GLN A 20 8.39 -6.78 -10.48
N ASP A 21 8.75 -6.04 -11.54
CA ASP A 21 9.51 -4.78 -11.48
C ASP A 21 8.73 -3.60 -10.86
N GLY A 22 7.74 -3.84 -9.99
CA GLY A 22 6.93 -2.80 -9.38
C GLY A 22 6.20 -3.25 -8.11
N ILE A 23 5.51 -2.30 -7.49
CA ILE A 23 4.59 -2.59 -6.39
C ILE A 23 3.39 -3.38 -6.94
N ARG A 24 2.97 -4.42 -6.22
CA ARG A 24 1.84 -5.29 -6.59
C ARG A 24 0.54 -4.68 -6.10
N TRP A 25 0.16 -3.57 -6.71
CA TRP A 25 -1.06 -2.85 -6.36
C TRP A 25 -2.31 -3.73 -6.51
N MET A 26 -3.22 -3.60 -5.56
CA MET A 26 -4.53 -4.24 -5.53
C MET A 26 -5.61 -3.24 -5.12
N SER A 27 -6.88 -3.63 -5.23
CA SER A 27 -8.00 -2.87 -4.67
C SER A 27 -8.08 -3.02 -3.15
N MET A 28 -8.84 -2.14 -2.48
CA MET A 28 -9.06 -2.26 -1.04
C MET A 28 -9.84 -3.54 -0.70
N ASN A 29 -10.81 -3.94 -1.51
CA ASN A 29 -11.58 -5.17 -1.28
C ASN A 29 -10.68 -6.41 -1.36
N GLU A 30 -9.79 -6.50 -2.37
CA GLU A 30 -8.82 -7.60 -2.48
C GLU A 30 -7.86 -7.64 -1.30
N ALA A 31 -7.41 -6.48 -0.81
CA ALA A 31 -6.52 -6.42 0.35
C ALA A 31 -7.20 -6.87 1.65
N LEU A 32 -8.47 -6.46 1.85
CA LEU A 32 -9.26 -6.89 3.01
C LEU A 32 -9.57 -8.40 2.96
N GLU A 33 -9.90 -8.93 1.77
CA GLU A 33 -10.08 -10.38 1.58
C GLU A 33 -8.78 -11.14 1.89
N ALA A 34 -7.65 -10.68 1.35
CA ALA A 34 -6.35 -11.31 1.61
C ALA A 34 -5.97 -11.29 3.11
N GLN A 35 -6.39 -10.27 3.88
CA GLN A 35 -6.17 -10.21 5.32
C GLN A 35 -6.90 -11.33 6.08
N THR A 36 -8.01 -11.84 5.57
CA THR A 36 -8.76 -12.94 6.23
C THR A 36 -7.99 -14.26 6.19
N GLU A 37 -7.18 -14.48 5.15
CA GLU A 37 -6.38 -15.69 4.97
C GLU A 37 -4.97 -15.54 5.55
N ALA A 38 -4.34 -14.39 5.29
CA ALA A 38 -2.97 -14.10 5.73
C ALA A 38 -2.90 -12.68 6.29
N PRO A 39 -3.04 -12.48 7.61
CA PRO A 39 -3.01 -11.17 8.23
C PRO A 39 -1.72 -10.40 7.92
N LYS A 40 -1.87 -9.23 7.26
CA LYS A 40 -0.79 -8.31 6.92
C LYS A 40 -1.34 -6.89 6.90
N LYS A 41 -0.53 -5.91 7.29
CA LYS A 41 -0.92 -4.49 7.24
C LYS A 41 -1.20 -4.04 5.79
N ILE A 42 -2.12 -3.07 5.64
CA ILE A 42 -2.39 -2.45 4.35
C ILE A 42 -1.67 -1.09 4.28
N LEU A 43 -1.06 -0.82 3.12
CA LEU A 43 -0.60 0.50 2.71
C LEU A 43 -1.47 0.94 1.54
N MET A 44 -2.26 2.01 1.72
CA MET A 44 -3.11 2.56 0.66
C MET A 44 -2.52 3.88 0.16
N ASP A 45 -2.20 3.95 -1.13
CA ASP A 45 -1.91 5.22 -1.82
C ASP A 45 -3.21 5.84 -2.33
N VAL A 46 -3.57 6.96 -1.73
CA VAL A 46 -4.77 7.73 -2.09
C VAL A 46 -4.38 8.86 -3.03
N TYR A 47 -4.84 8.76 -4.27
CA TYR A 47 -4.49 9.69 -5.34
C TYR A 47 -5.71 10.22 -6.10
N THR A 48 -5.49 11.17 -7.00
CA THR A 48 -6.43 11.57 -8.05
C THR A 48 -5.72 11.69 -9.41
N SER A 49 -6.45 11.55 -10.50
CA SER A 49 -5.88 11.54 -11.86
C SER A 49 -5.20 12.86 -12.27
N TRP A 50 -5.66 13.99 -11.72
CA TRP A 50 -5.12 15.33 -11.98
C TRP A 50 -3.94 15.72 -11.06
N CYS A 51 -3.65 14.94 -10.02
CA CYS A 51 -2.67 15.25 -8.98
C CYS A 51 -1.23 15.11 -9.50
N GLY A 52 -0.55 16.23 -9.74
CA GLY A 52 0.86 16.24 -10.16
C GLY A 52 1.81 15.60 -9.14
N PRO A 53 1.75 15.97 -7.84
CA PRO A 53 2.58 15.35 -6.81
C PRO A 53 2.36 13.83 -6.65
N CYS A 54 1.14 13.31 -6.95
CA CYS A 54 0.88 11.87 -6.94
C CYS A 54 1.69 11.14 -8.03
N LYS A 55 1.74 11.74 -9.23
CA LYS A 55 2.56 11.20 -10.33
C LYS A 55 4.06 11.20 -9.99
N LEU A 56 4.52 12.19 -9.23
CA LEU A 56 5.90 12.23 -8.73
C LEU A 56 6.13 11.15 -7.67
N LEU A 57 5.18 10.92 -6.76
CA LEU A 57 5.24 9.83 -5.77
C LEU A 57 5.33 8.47 -6.46
N ASP A 58 4.49 8.23 -7.46
CA ASP A 58 4.51 7.00 -8.25
C ASP A 58 5.88 6.76 -8.91
N LYS A 59 6.40 7.80 -9.59
CA LYS A 59 7.64 7.70 -10.35
C LYS A 59 8.86 7.55 -9.46
N ASN A 60 9.00 8.43 -8.46
CA ASN A 60 10.25 8.58 -7.72
C ASN A 60 10.30 7.71 -6.46
N THR A 61 9.16 7.54 -5.79
CA THR A 61 9.10 6.83 -4.51
C THR A 61 8.65 5.39 -4.70
N PHE A 62 7.48 5.18 -5.31
CA PHE A 62 6.97 3.83 -5.57
C PHE A 62 7.68 3.13 -6.75
N GLY A 63 8.43 3.86 -7.56
CA GLY A 63 9.38 3.32 -8.54
C GLY A 63 10.76 2.96 -7.97
N ASN A 64 11.05 3.30 -6.71
CA ASN A 64 12.33 3.02 -6.07
C ASN A 64 12.41 1.53 -5.66
N LYS A 65 13.53 0.87 -5.96
CA LYS A 65 13.72 -0.58 -5.76
C LYS A 65 13.61 -1.01 -4.29
N ASP A 66 14.13 -0.20 -3.36
CA ASP A 66 14.07 -0.53 -1.94
C ASP A 66 12.63 -0.39 -1.41
N VAL A 67 11.91 0.65 -1.82
CA VAL A 67 10.50 0.85 -1.50
C VAL A 67 9.65 -0.29 -2.06
N ILE A 68 9.82 -0.64 -3.35
CA ILE A 68 9.11 -1.76 -3.99
C ILE A 68 9.31 -3.05 -3.20
N LYS A 69 10.58 -3.39 -2.92
CA LYS A 69 10.93 -4.60 -2.18
C LYS A 69 10.32 -4.62 -0.78
N TYR A 70 10.40 -3.48 -0.07
CA TYR A 70 9.91 -3.39 1.31
C TYR A 70 8.38 -3.44 1.37
N VAL A 71 7.70 -2.69 0.51
CA VAL A 71 6.23 -2.64 0.45
C VAL A 71 5.66 -4.00 0.08
N ASN A 72 6.14 -4.63 -1.00
CA ASN A 72 5.65 -5.95 -1.43
C ASN A 72 5.85 -7.04 -0.37
N LYS A 73 6.90 -6.94 0.45
CA LYS A 73 7.17 -7.90 1.53
C LYS A 73 6.24 -7.70 2.72
N ASN A 74 6.04 -6.47 3.16
CA ASN A 74 5.50 -6.18 4.49
C ASN A 74 4.04 -5.70 4.48
N TYR A 75 3.49 -5.35 3.29
CA TYR A 75 2.14 -4.78 3.16
C TYR A 75 1.32 -5.46 2.07
N TYR A 76 0.01 -5.30 2.16
CA TYR A 76 -0.89 -5.37 1.02
C TYR A 76 -1.00 -3.95 0.45
N PRO A 77 -0.39 -3.68 -0.71
CA PRO A 77 -0.40 -2.33 -1.27
C PRO A 77 -1.69 -2.09 -2.06
N VAL A 78 -2.41 -1.05 -1.67
CA VAL A 78 -3.67 -0.63 -2.30
C VAL A 78 -3.47 0.67 -3.07
N LYS A 79 -3.98 0.73 -4.31
CA LYS A 79 -4.02 1.94 -5.13
C LYS A 79 -5.47 2.43 -5.19
N PHE A 80 -5.78 3.56 -4.55
CA PHE A 80 -7.14 4.06 -4.42
C PHE A 80 -7.31 5.45 -5.05
N ASN A 81 -8.13 5.54 -6.09
CA ASN A 81 -8.51 6.83 -6.67
C ASN A 81 -9.61 7.48 -5.84
N ALA A 82 -9.26 8.56 -5.13
CA ALA A 82 -10.20 9.30 -4.29
C ALA A 82 -11.35 10.01 -5.04
N GLU A 83 -11.30 10.04 -6.36
CA GLU A 83 -12.37 10.53 -7.24
C GLU A 83 -12.83 9.44 -8.22
N GLY A 84 -12.56 8.17 -7.92
CA GLY A 84 -12.94 7.01 -8.74
C GLY A 84 -14.38 6.55 -8.47
N THR A 85 -14.77 5.48 -9.18
CA THR A 85 -16.10 4.86 -9.10
C THR A 85 -16.09 3.48 -8.45
N GLU A 86 -14.94 3.04 -7.94
CA GLU A 86 -14.81 1.75 -7.28
C GLU A 86 -15.79 1.65 -6.09
N SER A 87 -16.45 0.50 -5.94
CA SER A 87 -17.25 0.22 -4.75
C SER A 87 -16.38 -0.50 -3.72
N VAL A 88 -16.25 0.06 -2.52
CA VAL A 88 -15.40 -0.48 -1.45
C VAL A 88 -16.23 -0.84 -0.23
N THR A 89 -16.21 -2.11 0.17
CA THR A 89 -16.82 -2.56 1.43
C THR A 89 -15.78 -2.55 2.54
N TYR A 90 -15.97 -1.67 3.52
CA TYR A 90 -15.04 -1.51 4.64
C TYR A 90 -15.82 -1.26 5.93
N GLN A 91 -15.51 -2.03 7.00
CA GLN A 91 -16.21 -1.96 8.30
C GLN A 91 -17.75 -2.05 8.15
N ASP A 92 -18.21 -3.07 7.44
CA ASP A 92 -19.64 -3.38 7.20
C ASP A 92 -20.41 -2.31 6.42
N PHE A 93 -19.73 -1.32 5.86
CA PHE A 93 -20.32 -0.28 5.05
C PHE A 93 -19.76 -0.29 3.62
N THR A 94 -20.64 -0.16 2.63
CA THR A 94 -20.23 -0.07 1.22
C THR A 94 -20.14 1.39 0.79
N TYR A 95 -18.91 1.85 0.57
CA TYR A 95 -18.59 3.18 0.09
C TYR A 95 -18.59 3.23 -1.43
N THR A 96 -19.20 4.25 -2.00
CA THR A 96 -19.24 4.53 -3.44
C THR A 96 -18.93 6.00 -3.70
N ASN A 97 -19.02 6.42 -4.95
CA ASN A 97 -18.96 7.83 -5.34
C ASN A 97 -20.26 8.23 -6.07
N PRO A 98 -21.37 8.48 -5.34
CA PRO A 98 -22.68 8.72 -5.93
C PRO A 98 -22.78 10.02 -6.74
N ASN A 99 -21.86 10.96 -6.50
CA ASN A 99 -21.84 12.26 -7.18
C ASN A 99 -20.79 12.31 -8.30
N TYR A 100 -20.22 11.14 -8.68
CA TYR A 100 -19.29 11.07 -9.79
C TYR A 100 -19.94 11.52 -11.10
N GLN A 101 -19.25 12.35 -11.85
CA GLN A 101 -19.71 12.85 -13.15
C GLN A 101 -18.85 12.22 -14.25
N GLU A 102 -19.46 11.33 -15.02
CA GLU A 102 -18.79 10.69 -16.15
C GLU A 102 -18.41 11.73 -17.23
N GLY A 103 -17.25 11.58 -17.84
CA GLY A 103 -16.76 12.50 -18.86
C GLY A 103 -16.28 13.86 -18.36
N ARG A 104 -16.39 14.16 -17.07
CA ARG A 104 -15.91 15.43 -16.50
C ARG A 104 -14.40 15.52 -16.60
N LYS A 105 -13.90 16.60 -17.18
CA LYS A 105 -12.46 16.90 -17.23
C LYS A 105 -11.99 17.55 -15.92
N GLY A 106 -10.86 17.10 -15.39
CA GLY A 106 -10.25 17.64 -14.17
C GLY A 106 -10.80 17.01 -12.89
N ARG A 107 -11.13 17.84 -11.88
CA ARG A 107 -11.60 17.36 -10.57
C ARG A 107 -13.02 16.81 -10.63
N ASN A 108 -13.22 15.69 -9.94
CA ASN A 108 -14.52 15.06 -9.76
C ASN A 108 -14.96 15.11 -8.28
N SER A 109 -16.09 14.53 -7.94
CA SER A 109 -16.52 14.40 -6.55
C SER A 109 -15.61 13.44 -5.79
N GLN A 110 -15.38 13.74 -4.52
CA GLN A 110 -14.61 12.87 -3.65
C GLN A 110 -15.43 11.62 -3.30
N HIS A 111 -14.79 10.46 -3.38
CA HIS A 111 -15.35 9.18 -2.99
C HIS A 111 -15.68 9.14 -1.49
N LEU A 112 -16.81 8.52 -1.10
CA LEU A 112 -17.24 8.47 0.29
C LEU A 112 -16.21 7.82 1.22
N LEU A 113 -15.43 6.84 0.77
CA LEU A 113 -14.35 6.25 1.56
C LEU A 113 -13.25 7.29 1.85
N ALA A 114 -12.83 8.08 0.86
CA ALA A 114 -11.85 9.14 1.08
C ALA A 114 -12.34 10.17 2.10
N HIS A 115 -13.64 10.50 2.07
CA HIS A 115 -14.27 11.36 3.06
C HIS A 115 -14.28 10.70 4.46
N ALA A 116 -14.66 9.42 4.57
CA ALA A 116 -14.66 8.68 5.84
C ALA A 116 -13.26 8.58 6.45
N LEU A 117 -12.22 8.39 5.63
CA LEU A 117 -10.82 8.40 6.02
C LEU A 117 -10.25 9.79 6.27
N LYS A 118 -11.08 10.86 6.17
CA LYS A 118 -10.71 12.26 6.37
C LYS A 118 -9.54 12.71 5.49
N ILE A 119 -9.52 12.28 4.24
CA ILE A 119 -8.48 12.68 3.28
C ILE A 119 -8.70 14.14 2.87
N THR A 120 -7.72 14.98 3.20
CA THR A 120 -7.78 16.44 2.96
C THR A 120 -6.84 16.93 1.87
N GLY A 121 -5.96 16.05 1.36
CA GLY A 121 -4.97 16.41 0.33
C GLY A 121 -4.41 15.19 -0.38
N TYR A 122 -3.74 15.43 -1.50
CA TYR A 122 -3.16 14.37 -2.33
C TYR A 122 -1.72 14.68 -2.71
N PRO A 123 -0.84 13.63 -2.75
CA PRO A 123 -1.10 12.26 -2.34
C PRO A 123 -1.26 12.13 -0.81
N THR A 124 -1.95 11.08 -0.35
CA THR A 124 -1.95 10.65 1.05
C THR A 124 -1.72 9.16 1.10
N ILE A 125 -0.76 8.71 1.90
CA ILE A 125 -0.54 7.29 2.17
C ILE A 125 -1.26 6.95 3.48
N VAL A 126 -2.18 5.99 3.45
CA VAL A 126 -2.95 5.55 4.63
C VAL A 126 -2.51 4.15 5.02
N PHE A 127 -2.29 3.96 6.33
CA PHE A 127 -1.91 2.66 6.87
C PHE A 127 -3.03 2.06 7.69
N PHE A 128 -3.20 0.73 7.56
CA PHE A 128 -4.17 -0.06 8.31
C PHE A 128 -3.50 -1.25 8.98
N LYS A 129 -4.04 -1.64 10.12
CA LYS A 129 -3.63 -2.85 10.85
C LYS A 129 -3.99 -4.12 10.08
N GLU A 130 -3.54 -5.26 10.58
CA GLU A 130 -3.82 -6.58 10.04
C GLU A 130 -5.31 -6.97 10.10
N ASN A 131 -6.08 -6.33 10.95
CA ASN A 131 -7.53 -6.50 11.07
C ASN A 131 -8.34 -5.44 10.30
N GLY A 132 -7.68 -4.62 9.48
CA GLY A 132 -8.29 -3.56 8.71
C GLY A 132 -8.53 -2.25 9.47
N ASP A 133 -8.25 -2.15 10.77
CA ASP A 133 -8.37 -0.88 11.50
C ASP A 133 -7.42 0.18 10.96
N LEU A 134 -7.91 1.42 10.88
CA LEU A 134 -7.08 2.56 10.51
C LEU A 134 -5.96 2.81 11.54
N ILE A 135 -4.73 2.96 11.07
CA ILE A 135 -3.60 3.41 11.90
C ILE A 135 -3.47 4.93 11.79
N GLN A 136 -3.01 5.41 10.63
CA GLN A 136 -2.84 6.85 10.40
C GLN A 136 -2.67 7.19 8.92
N PRO A 137 -3.04 8.41 8.49
CA PRO A 137 -2.65 8.97 7.20
C PRO A 137 -1.28 9.67 7.29
N VAL A 138 -0.52 9.63 6.20
CA VAL A 138 0.71 10.40 5.96
C VAL A 138 0.50 11.26 4.72
N VAL A 139 0.27 12.55 4.92
CA VAL A 139 -0.11 13.47 3.85
C VAL A 139 1.11 14.00 3.09
N GLY A 140 0.95 14.17 1.79
CA GLY A 140 1.90 14.82 0.89
C GLY A 140 2.96 13.88 0.33
N TYR A 141 3.65 14.40 -0.70
CA TYR A 141 4.77 13.73 -1.34
C TYR A 141 5.89 13.43 -0.32
N LYS A 142 6.45 12.24 -0.41
CA LYS A 142 7.63 11.79 0.36
C LYS A 142 8.63 11.17 -0.60
N THR A 143 9.92 11.48 -0.42
CA THR A 143 10.99 10.75 -1.11
C THR A 143 11.13 9.33 -0.56
N PRO A 144 11.90 8.43 -1.21
CA PRO A 144 12.17 7.09 -0.67
C PRO A 144 12.71 7.14 0.76
N GLU A 145 13.64 8.03 1.06
CA GLU A 145 14.24 8.19 2.38
C GLU A 145 13.24 8.73 3.42
N GLN A 146 12.33 9.63 2.98
CA GLN A 146 11.32 10.21 3.87
C GLN A 146 10.18 9.25 4.19
N ILE A 147 9.82 8.35 3.25
CA ILE A 147 8.77 7.36 3.51
C ILE A 147 9.29 6.16 4.31
N GLU A 148 10.58 5.89 4.26
CA GLU A 148 11.20 4.72 4.91
C GLU A 148 10.90 4.65 6.41
N ILE A 149 10.98 5.77 7.12
CA ILE A 149 10.73 5.81 8.56
C ILE A 149 9.30 5.36 8.88
N PHE A 150 8.30 5.82 8.09
CA PHE A 150 6.91 5.42 8.27
C PHE A 150 6.69 3.94 7.93
N LEU A 151 7.27 3.49 6.81
CA LEU A 151 7.18 2.09 6.39
C LEU A 151 7.73 1.15 7.46
N LYS A 152 8.89 1.46 8.02
CA LYS A 152 9.52 0.61 9.04
C LYS A 152 8.82 0.72 10.39
N MET A 153 8.50 1.92 10.84
CA MET A 153 7.78 2.18 12.08
C MET A 153 6.46 1.39 12.16
N ILE A 154 5.70 1.42 11.07
CA ILE A 154 4.38 0.77 11.05
C ILE A 154 4.53 -0.74 10.88
N ALA A 155 5.42 -1.22 9.98
CA ALA A 155 5.62 -2.65 9.80
C ALA A 155 6.12 -3.36 11.07
N ASN A 156 6.89 -2.66 11.91
CA ASN A 156 7.46 -3.19 13.16
C ASN A 156 6.61 -2.92 14.40
N ASP A 157 5.43 -2.32 14.27
CA ASP A 157 4.57 -1.89 15.37
C ASP A 157 5.18 -0.85 16.33
N ASP A 158 6.27 -0.19 15.92
CA ASP A 158 6.92 0.84 16.75
C ASP A 158 5.99 2.02 17.04
N TYR A 159 5.06 2.33 16.13
CA TYR A 159 4.05 3.40 16.33
C TYR A 159 3.22 3.23 17.60
N LEU A 160 3.06 2.00 18.10
CA LEU A 160 2.33 1.74 19.36
C LEU A 160 3.02 2.34 20.59
N LYS A 161 4.33 2.60 20.51
CA LYS A 161 5.14 3.20 21.58
C LYS A 161 5.25 4.72 21.45
N LEU A 162 4.90 5.29 20.30
CA LEU A 162 5.08 6.70 19.96
C LEU A 162 3.84 7.52 20.30
N THR A 163 3.47 7.54 21.57
CA THR A 163 2.24 8.18 22.07
C THR A 163 2.38 9.66 22.37
N THR A 164 3.61 10.21 22.37
CA THR A 164 3.90 11.62 22.59
C THR A 164 4.73 12.22 21.46
N GLY A 165 4.72 13.56 21.36
CA GLY A 165 5.56 14.27 20.40
C GLY A 165 7.05 14.06 20.64
N GLU A 166 7.45 13.98 21.92
CA GLU A 166 8.83 13.74 22.32
C GLU A 166 9.30 12.34 21.90
N ALA A 167 8.48 11.31 22.11
CA ALA A 167 8.80 9.94 21.69
C ALA A 167 8.95 9.85 20.16
N TRP A 168 8.10 10.55 19.41
CA TRP A 168 8.23 10.64 17.96
C TRP A 168 9.52 11.34 17.54
N GLN A 169 9.86 12.47 18.17
CA GLN A 169 11.09 13.21 17.90
C GLN A 169 12.35 12.36 18.18
N GLU A 170 12.36 11.63 19.29
CA GLU A 170 13.44 10.72 19.65
C GLU A 170 13.57 9.58 18.63
N TYR A 171 12.44 8.99 18.21
CA TYR A 171 12.43 7.97 17.19
C TYR A 171 13.01 8.47 15.87
N GLN A 172 12.62 9.68 15.43
CA GLN A 172 13.16 10.32 14.23
C GLN A 172 14.67 10.56 14.34
N ASN A 173 15.16 11.08 15.47
CA ASN A 173 16.58 11.38 15.69
C ASN A 173 17.46 10.12 15.68
N ASN A 174 16.91 8.99 16.16
CA ASN A 174 17.61 7.71 16.23
C ASN A 174 17.44 6.86 14.97
N PHE A 175 16.51 7.22 14.09
CA PHE A 175 16.23 6.43 12.88
C PHE A 175 17.40 6.48 11.91
N LYS A 176 17.85 5.28 11.51
CA LYS A 176 18.88 5.12 10.48
C LYS A 176 18.26 4.55 9.22
N GLY A 177 18.05 5.41 8.24
CA GLY A 177 17.58 5.02 6.92
C GLY A 177 18.60 4.15 6.18
N SER A 178 18.08 3.38 5.23
CA SER A 178 18.88 2.48 4.38
C SER A 178 18.42 2.50 2.92
N PHE A 179 17.27 3.10 2.60
CA PHE A 179 16.81 3.25 1.23
C PHE A 179 17.69 4.26 0.48
N LYS A 180 17.94 3.97 -0.80
CA LYS A 180 18.81 4.77 -1.67
C LYS A 180 18.07 5.21 -2.92
#